data_1ce379e18184a27a1144337912aeb933
#
_entry.id   1ce379e18184a27a1144337912aeb933
#
_cell.length_a   1.000
_cell.length_b   1.000
_cell.length_c   1.000
_cell.angle_alpha   90.00
_cell.angle_beta   90.00
_cell.angle_gamma   90.00
#
_symmetry.space_group_name_H-M   'P 1'
#
loop_
_entity.id
_entity.type
_entity.pdbx_description
1 polymer ?
#
loop_
_entity_poly.entity_id
_entity_poly.type
_entity_poly.pdbx_seq_one_letter_code
_entity_poly.pdbx_strand_id
1 'polypeptide(L)'
;MASMVLFSSSISASRPSPISRASVLVGPSRCHFGSPRSPATCKMIGPLKSSNGAAPCIPVIRDPGLLTGPPMQQRGREPDTRLRIFSGTANPALAQEIANYLGLELGKIKIKWFADGEIYVQLQESVRGCDVFLIQPTCPPANENLMELLIMIDACRRASARNITAVIPYFGYARADRKTQGRESIAAKLVANLITEAGANRVLACDLHSGQSMGYFDIPVDHVYGQVTNLIGDVKGKVAVMLDDMIDTAGTIAKGAALLHREGAREVYACCTHAVFSPPAIKRLSSGLFQEVIITNTIPVLEQQSFPQLTVLSVANLLGETIWRVHDDSSVSSIFQ
;
A
#
# COMPACT_ATOMS: atom_id res chain seq x y z
N MET A 1 0.19 11.87 11.40
CA MET A 1 -0.12 13.30 11.07
C MET A 1 -0.52 13.32 9.61
N ALA A 2 -1.74 13.74 9.29
CA ALA A 2 -2.18 13.85 7.90
C ALA A 2 -1.35 14.91 7.18
N SER A 3 -0.78 14.53 6.06
CA SER A 3 -0.03 15.44 5.19
C SER A 3 -0.96 16.01 4.13
N MET A 4 -0.85 17.31 3.86
CA MET A 4 -1.76 18.05 3.01
C MET A 4 -1.04 18.55 1.76
N VAL A 5 -1.50 18.13 0.58
CA VAL A 5 -0.94 18.56 -0.71
C VAL A 5 -1.95 19.41 -1.45
N LEU A 6 -1.53 20.58 -1.96
CA LEU A 6 -2.35 21.50 -2.74
C LEU A 6 -1.92 21.52 -4.20
N PHE A 7 -2.89 21.38 -5.09
CA PHE A 7 -2.68 21.61 -6.51
C PHE A 7 -3.32 22.92 -6.96
N SER A 8 -2.58 23.75 -7.69
CA SER A 8 -3.10 24.91 -8.36
C SER A 8 -3.41 24.56 -9.82
N SER A 9 -4.67 24.39 -10.17
CA SER A 9 -5.11 24.35 -11.55
C SER A 9 -6.02 25.53 -11.85
N SER A 10 -5.56 26.49 -12.65
CA SER A 10 -6.43 27.45 -13.31
C SER A 10 -7.05 26.75 -14.53
N ILE A 11 -8.27 26.20 -14.39
CA ILE A 11 -9.05 25.67 -15.50
C ILE A 11 -10.21 26.62 -15.75
N SER A 12 -10.27 27.16 -16.96
CA SER A 12 -11.46 27.86 -17.47
C SER A 12 -12.60 26.83 -17.64
N ALA A 13 -13.81 27.25 -17.28
CA ALA A 13 -14.99 26.41 -17.22
C ALA A 13 -15.39 25.81 -18.59
N SER A 14 -15.10 24.54 -18.78
CA SER A 14 -15.84 23.65 -19.66
C SER A 14 -16.01 22.31 -18.92
N ARG A 15 -17.28 21.83 -18.87
CA ARG A 15 -17.64 20.60 -18.14
C ARG A 15 -16.75 19.44 -18.55
N PRO A 16 -16.11 18.73 -17.62
CA PRO A 16 -15.37 17.53 -17.95
C PRO A 16 -16.34 16.36 -18.20
N SER A 17 -16.11 15.65 -19.28
CA SER A 17 -16.56 14.27 -19.47
C SER A 17 -15.91 13.37 -18.43
N PRO A 18 -16.51 12.21 -18.07
CA PRO A 18 -16.02 11.37 -16.99
C PRO A 18 -14.59 10.95 -17.26
N ILE A 19 -13.74 11.22 -16.28
CA ILE A 19 -12.31 10.87 -16.28
C ILE A 19 -12.19 9.34 -16.38
N SER A 20 -11.55 8.88 -17.44
CA SER A 20 -11.13 7.49 -17.56
C SER A 20 -10.18 7.17 -16.39
N ARG A 21 -10.48 6.07 -15.71
CA ARG A 21 -9.79 5.53 -14.54
C ARG A 21 -8.27 5.63 -14.66
N ALA A 22 -7.65 6.06 -13.57
CA ALA A 22 -6.24 6.04 -13.24
C ALA A 22 -5.33 7.09 -13.88
N SER A 23 -5.09 8.15 -13.13
CA SER A 23 -3.81 8.83 -13.13
C SER A 23 -3.54 9.34 -11.72
N VAL A 24 -2.57 8.72 -11.05
CA VAL A 24 -1.99 9.24 -9.80
C VAL A 24 -1.15 10.45 -10.19
N LEU A 25 -1.59 11.64 -9.81
CA LEU A 25 -0.88 12.89 -10.09
C LEU A 25 0.01 13.26 -8.92
N VAL A 26 1.30 13.33 -9.18
CA VAL A 26 2.34 13.74 -8.23
C VAL A 26 2.97 15.04 -8.72
N GLY A 27 2.87 16.10 -7.92
CA GLY A 27 3.69 17.29 -7.98
C GLY A 27 3.11 18.50 -8.73
N PRO A 28 3.52 19.73 -8.34
CA PRO A 28 3.03 20.96 -8.93
C PRO A 28 3.78 21.27 -10.22
N SER A 29 3.15 21.14 -11.37
CA SER A 29 3.64 21.78 -12.58
C SER A 29 2.54 21.97 -13.60
N ARG A 30 2.61 23.09 -14.25
CA ARG A 30 1.71 23.53 -15.30
C ARG A 30 1.57 22.48 -16.39
N CYS A 31 0.44 21.80 -16.47
CA CYS A 31 0.06 21.06 -17.65
C CYS A 31 -0.58 22.02 -18.65
N HIS A 32 0.11 22.33 -19.75
CA HIS A 32 -0.53 22.88 -20.93
C HIS A 32 -1.27 21.75 -21.64
N PHE A 33 -2.58 21.81 -21.63
CA PHE A 33 -3.40 20.94 -22.47
C PHE A 33 -3.36 21.43 -23.92
N GLY A 34 -2.67 20.69 -24.75
CA GLY A 34 -2.79 20.78 -26.21
C GLY A 34 -3.95 19.91 -26.69
N SER A 35 -4.54 20.28 -27.81
CA SER A 35 -5.67 19.69 -28.56
C SER A 35 -5.78 18.14 -28.52
N PRO A 36 -7.00 17.56 -28.57
CA PRO A 36 -7.26 16.15 -28.32
C PRO A 36 -6.98 15.26 -29.53
N ARG A 37 -5.72 14.93 -29.77
CA ARG A 37 -5.31 13.88 -30.73
C ARG A 37 -3.96 13.29 -30.36
N SER A 38 -3.86 12.66 -29.20
CA SER A 38 -2.82 11.66 -28.86
C SER A 38 -3.01 11.22 -27.40
N PRO A 39 -2.71 9.98 -27.01
CA PRO A 39 -2.64 9.64 -25.62
C PRO A 39 -1.58 10.51 -24.95
N ALA A 40 -1.98 11.31 -23.97
CA ALA A 40 -1.11 12.24 -23.28
C ALA A 40 -0.01 11.45 -22.54
N THR A 41 1.18 11.46 -23.09
CA THR A 41 2.40 11.10 -22.37
C THR A 41 2.63 12.17 -21.31
N CYS A 42 2.37 11.86 -20.06
CA CYS A 42 2.74 12.72 -18.94
C CYS A 42 4.28 12.82 -18.90
N LYS A 43 4.82 13.98 -19.29
CA LYS A 43 6.25 14.23 -19.12
C LYS A 43 6.54 14.41 -17.63
N MET A 44 7.27 13.49 -17.08
CA MET A 44 7.77 13.55 -15.71
C MET A 44 8.64 14.78 -15.52
N ILE A 45 8.34 15.55 -14.48
CA ILE A 45 9.08 16.76 -14.13
C ILE A 45 10.14 16.37 -13.10
N GLY A 46 11.35 16.90 -13.31
CA GLY A 46 12.49 16.66 -12.44
C GLY A 46 12.25 17.08 -10.97
N PRO A 47 13.11 16.64 -10.06
CA PRO A 47 12.93 16.80 -8.63
C PRO A 47 12.76 18.26 -8.22
N LEU A 48 11.74 18.51 -7.38
CA LEU A 48 11.50 19.81 -6.75
C LEU A 48 12.68 20.16 -5.82
N LYS A 49 13.30 21.30 -6.05
CA LYS A 49 14.33 21.81 -5.14
C LYS A 49 13.64 22.40 -3.91
N SER A 50 14.03 21.96 -2.71
CA SER A 50 13.63 22.58 -1.46
C SER A 50 14.28 23.97 -1.35
N SER A 51 13.65 24.87 -0.59
CA SER A 51 14.21 26.20 -0.29
C SER A 51 15.60 26.17 0.38
N ASN A 52 16.01 25.02 0.91
CA ASN A 52 17.29 24.79 1.59
C ASN A 52 18.32 24.04 0.72
N GLY A 53 18.10 23.91 -0.58
CA GLY A 53 19.06 23.29 -1.49
C GLY A 53 19.16 21.77 -1.45
N ALA A 54 18.50 21.08 -0.51
CA ALA A 54 18.38 19.64 -0.50
C ALA A 54 17.22 19.19 -1.39
N ALA A 55 17.46 18.33 -2.37
CA ALA A 55 16.37 17.72 -3.14
C ALA A 55 15.55 16.83 -2.19
N PRO A 56 14.22 16.97 -2.15
CA PRO A 56 13.39 16.04 -1.40
C PRO A 56 13.54 14.64 -2.04
N CYS A 57 13.98 13.68 -1.24
CA CYS A 57 14.02 12.28 -1.64
C CYS A 57 12.60 11.73 -1.58
N ILE A 58 11.79 12.05 -2.58
CA ILE A 58 10.46 11.48 -2.74
C ILE A 58 10.59 10.34 -3.74
N PRO A 59 10.38 9.08 -3.34
CA PRO A 59 10.35 7.97 -4.28
C PRO A 59 9.12 8.11 -5.19
N VAL A 60 9.37 8.25 -6.48
CA VAL A 60 8.32 8.32 -7.51
C VAL A 60 8.38 7.04 -8.32
N ILE A 61 7.23 6.40 -8.55
CA ILE A 61 7.15 5.25 -9.46
C ILE A 61 7.46 5.76 -10.87
N ARG A 62 8.59 5.32 -11.42
CA ARG A 62 9.06 5.75 -12.77
C ARG A 62 8.23 5.20 -13.90
N ASP A 63 7.66 4.03 -13.73
CA ASP A 63 6.85 3.37 -14.74
C ASP A 63 5.37 3.36 -14.33
N PRO A 64 4.55 4.32 -14.82
CA PRO A 64 3.10 4.30 -14.59
C PRO A 64 2.43 3.01 -15.07
N GLY A 65 3.04 2.30 -16.02
CA GLY A 65 2.60 0.99 -16.46
C GLY A 65 2.69 -0.10 -15.40
N LEU A 66 3.47 0.11 -14.32
CA LEU A 66 3.49 -0.78 -13.16
C LEU A 66 2.15 -0.84 -12.42
N LEU A 67 1.39 0.27 -12.40
CA LEU A 67 0.06 0.31 -11.77
C LEU A 67 -1.06 -0.17 -12.71
N THR A 68 -0.89 -0.03 -14.03
CA THR A 68 -1.93 -0.29 -15.03
C THR A 68 -1.48 -1.19 -16.18
N GLY A 69 -0.22 -1.65 -16.15
CA GLY A 69 0.40 -2.40 -17.23
C GLY A 69 -0.07 -3.85 -17.34
N PRO A 70 0.20 -4.50 -18.49
CA PRO A 70 -0.15 -5.90 -18.70
C PRO A 70 0.63 -6.83 -17.75
N PRO A 71 0.09 -8.03 -17.45
CA PRO A 71 0.78 -9.07 -16.68
C PRO A 71 2.18 -9.39 -17.21
N MET A 72 3.04 -9.91 -16.35
CA MET A 72 4.44 -10.22 -16.68
C MET A 72 4.63 -11.17 -17.86
N GLN A 73 3.73 -12.14 -18.03
CA GLN A 73 3.74 -13.05 -19.18
C GLN A 73 3.71 -12.31 -20.51
N GLN A 74 2.98 -11.22 -20.61
CA GLN A 74 2.93 -10.39 -21.83
C GLN A 74 4.20 -9.54 -22.02
N ARG A 75 5.06 -9.45 -21.00
CA ARG A 75 6.37 -8.78 -21.06
C ARG A 75 7.51 -9.74 -21.45
N GLY A 76 7.20 -11.01 -21.82
CA GLY A 76 8.19 -12.01 -22.23
C GLY A 76 9.02 -12.59 -21.08
N ARG A 77 8.56 -12.46 -19.83
CA ARG A 77 9.17 -13.09 -18.66
C ARG A 77 8.50 -14.44 -18.38
N GLU A 78 9.27 -15.52 -18.38
CA GLU A 78 8.76 -16.84 -17.99
C GLU A 78 8.72 -16.98 -16.47
N PRO A 79 7.66 -17.63 -15.91
CA PRO A 79 7.57 -17.87 -14.47
C PRO A 79 8.64 -18.90 -14.04
N ASP A 80 9.41 -18.56 -12.99
CA ASP A 80 10.37 -19.50 -12.40
C ASP A 80 9.61 -20.56 -11.60
N THR A 81 9.97 -21.83 -11.85
CA THR A 81 9.38 -22.99 -11.16
C THR A 81 9.69 -23.05 -9.66
N ARG A 82 10.66 -22.26 -9.18
CA ARG A 82 11.05 -22.19 -7.77
C ARG A 82 10.30 -21.12 -6.97
N LEU A 83 9.64 -20.19 -7.64
CA LEU A 83 8.81 -19.18 -7.00
C LEU A 83 7.48 -19.80 -6.57
N ARG A 84 7.12 -19.64 -5.30
CA ARG A 84 5.84 -20.11 -4.72
C ARG A 84 5.19 -18.96 -3.96
N ILE A 85 3.91 -18.78 -4.19
CA ILE A 85 3.12 -17.75 -3.53
C ILE A 85 1.97 -18.41 -2.80
N PHE A 86 1.83 -18.12 -1.51
CA PHE A 86 0.70 -18.58 -0.71
C PHE A 86 -0.05 -17.37 -0.15
N SER A 87 -1.37 -17.52 -0.07
CA SER A 87 -2.24 -16.54 0.56
C SER A 87 -2.61 -16.99 1.96
N GLY A 88 -2.53 -16.07 2.91
CA GLY A 88 -3.32 -16.20 4.13
C GLY A 88 -4.76 -15.82 3.89
N THR A 89 -5.55 -15.80 4.98
CA THR A 89 -7.00 -15.60 4.91
C THR A 89 -7.43 -14.14 4.93
N ALA A 90 -6.53 -13.21 5.29
CA ALA A 90 -6.88 -11.81 5.47
C ALA A 90 -7.23 -11.07 4.16
N ASN A 91 -6.56 -11.40 3.04
CA ASN A 91 -6.83 -10.75 1.75
C ASN A 91 -6.51 -11.68 0.55
N PRO A 92 -7.27 -12.76 0.35
CA PRO A 92 -7.03 -13.70 -0.74
C PRO A 92 -7.26 -13.07 -2.13
N ALA A 93 -8.10 -12.06 -2.24
CA ALA A 93 -8.34 -11.35 -3.50
C ALA A 93 -7.08 -10.65 -4.00
N LEU A 94 -6.40 -9.89 -3.15
CA LEU A 94 -5.12 -9.25 -3.49
C LEU A 94 -4.04 -10.28 -3.83
N ALA A 95 -3.96 -11.37 -3.07
CA ALA A 95 -3.01 -12.44 -3.35
C ALA A 95 -3.25 -13.08 -4.73
N GLN A 96 -4.50 -13.28 -5.12
CA GLN A 96 -4.86 -13.79 -6.44
C GLN A 96 -4.50 -12.80 -7.55
N GLU A 97 -4.74 -11.50 -7.35
CA GLU A 97 -4.34 -10.46 -8.31
C GLU A 97 -2.81 -10.44 -8.50
N ILE A 98 -2.04 -10.57 -7.41
CA ILE A 98 -0.57 -10.65 -7.46
C ILE A 98 -0.12 -11.90 -8.22
N ALA A 99 -0.70 -13.06 -7.93
CA ALA A 99 -0.38 -14.30 -8.63
C ALA A 99 -0.69 -14.19 -10.13
N ASN A 100 -1.84 -13.63 -10.48
CA ASN A 100 -2.23 -13.38 -11.87
C ASN A 100 -1.25 -12.44 -12.59
N TYR A 101 -0.79 -11.38 -11.92
CA TYR A 101 0.22 -10.47 -12.47
C TYR A 101 1.53 -11.19 -12.78
N LEU A 102 1.96 -12.09 -11.89
CA LEU A 102 3.18 -12.90 -12.03
C LEU A 102 3.01 -14.07 -13.00
N GLY A 103 1.78 -14.37 -13.42
CA GLY A 103 1.49 -15.54 -14.26
C GLY A 103 1.62 -16.86 -13.53
N LEU A 104 1.39 -16.85 -12.21
CA LEU A 104 1.47 -18.03 -11.34
C LEU A 104 0.10 -18.38 -10.77
N GLU A 105 -0.04 -19.59 -10.29
CA GLU A 105 -1.15 -20.00 -9.44
C GLU A 105 -0.77 -19.87 -7.97
N LEU A 106 -1.75 -19.57 -7.12
CA LEU A 106 -1.56 -19.60 -5.67
C LEU A 106 -1.28 -21.03 -5.22
N GLY A 107 -0.29 -21.18 -4.37
CA GLY A 107 0.05 -22.44 -3.72
C GLY A 107 -1.08 -22.96 -2.85
N LYS A 108 -1.24 -24.29 -2.81
CA LYS A 108 -2.30 -24.93 -2.05
C LYS A 108 -1.94 -24.99 -0.57
N ILE A 109 -2.72 -24.29 0.23
CA ILE A 109 -2.58 -24.22 1.69
C ILE A 109 -3.93 -24.47 2.35
N LYS A 110 -3.93 -25.19 3.46
CA LYS A 110 -5.11 -25.43 4.27
C LYS A 110 -4.96 -24.70 5.60
N ILE A 111 -5.82 -23.75 5.84
CA ILE A 111 -5.89 -22.99 7.08
C ILE A 111 -7.23 -23.30 7.75
N LYS A 112 -7.22 -23.55 9.04
CA LYS A 112 -8.40 -23.84 9.86
C LYS A 112 -8.26 -23.20 11.23
N TRP A 113 -9.38 -22.93 11.86
CA TRP A 113 -9.47 -22.56 13.25
C TRP A 113 -10.07 -23.72 14.04
N PHE A 114 -9.50 -23.99 15.21
CA PHE A 114 -10.11 -24.86 16.19
C PHE A 114 -11.18 -24.10 16.98
N ALA A 115 -12.01 -24.81 17.73
CA ALA A 115 -13.12 -24.22 18.48
C ALA A 115 -12.66 -23.25 19.60
N ASP A 116 -11.43 -23.40 20.07
CA ASP A 116 -10.75 -22.56 21.05
C ASP A 116 -10.05 -21.33 20.42
N GLY A 117 -10.07 -21.20 19.07
CA GLY A 117 -9.46 -20.12 18.33
C GLY A 117 -8.02 -20.36 17.88
N GLU A 118 -7.43 -21.52 18.19
CA GLU A 118 -6.12 -21.87 17.67
C GLU A 118 -6.13 -22.07 16.15
N ILE A 119 -5.04 -21.67 15.48
CA ILE A 119 -4.90 -21.71 14.03
C ILE A 119 -4.07 -22.91 13.61
N TYR A 120 -4.59 -23.69 12.69
CA TYR A 120 -3.89 -24.80 12.05
C TYR A 120 -3.55 -24.46 10.60
N VAL A 121 -2.29 -24.62 10.22
CA VAL A 121 -1.79 -24.41 8.85
C VAL A 121 -1.13 -25.68 8.31
N GLN A 122 -1.47 -26.07 7.09
CA GLN A 122 -0.85 -27.17 6.36
C GLN A 122 -0.60 -26.78 4.91
N LEU A 123 0.66 -26.81 4.48
CA LEU A 123 1.00 -26.74 3.06
C LEU A 123 0.58 -28.05 2.38
N GLN A 124 -0.12 -27.95 1.24
CA GLN A 124 -0.62 -29.10 0.50
C GLN A 124 0.26 -29.44 -0.72
N GLU A 125 1.40 -28.78 -0.83
CA GLU A 125 2.41 -29.01 -1.86
C GLU A 125 3.82 -28.84 -1.29
N SER A 126 4.81 -29.38 -2.02
CA SER A 126 6.20 -29.27 -1.59
C SER A 126 6.75 -27.88 -1.87
N VAL A 127 7.37 -27.29 -0.85
CA VAL A 127 8.09 -25.99 -0.93
C VAL A 127 9.61 -26.18 -0.77
N ARG A 128 10.09 -27.42 -0.73
CA ARG A 128 11.51 -27.71 -0.52
C ARG A 128 12.39 -27.05 -1.58
N GLY A 129 13.31 -26.21 -1.12
CA GLY A 129 14.24 -25.50 -2.01
C GLY A 129 13.61 -24.36 -2.84
N CYS A 130 12.35 -24.01 -2.58
CA CYS A 130 11.66 -22.92 -3.24
C CYS A 130 11.83 -21.60 -2.49
N ASP A 131 11.70 -20.51 -3.22
CA ASP A 131 11.52 -19.17 -2.67
C ASP A 131 10.02 -18.94 -2.45
N VAL A 132 9.63 -18.83 -1.20
CA VAL A 132 8.23 -18.78 -0.78
C VAL A 132 7.87 -17.35 -0.37
N PHE A 133 6.81 -16.83 -0.95
CA PHE A 133 6.22 -15.54 -0.61
C PHE A 133 4.85 -15.77 0.03
N LEU A 134 4.72 -15.31 1.28
CA LEU A 134 3.50 -15.46 2.08
C LEU A 134 2.78 -14.11 2.12
N ILE A 135 1.64 -14.00 1.45
CA ILE A 135 0.86 -12.77 1.38
C ILE A 135 -0.17 -12.77 2.49
N GLN A 136 0.07 -11.97 3.53
CA GLN A 136 -0.84 -11.83 4.66
C GLN A 136 -0.76 -10.43 5.27
N PRO A 137 -1.71 -9.53 4.98
CA PRO A 137 -1.83 -8.29 5.72
C PRO A 137 -2.24 -8.58 7.16
N THR A 138 -1.64 -7.87 8.12
CA THR A 138 -2.01 -7.98 9.54
C THR A 138 -3.08 -6.93 9.91
N CYS A 139 -4.10 -6.81 9.05
CA CYS A 139 -5.28 -5.98 9.24
C CYS A 139 -6.24 -6.58 10.29
N PRO A 140 -7.31 -5.87 10.68
CA PRO A 140 -8.30 -6.44 11.60
C PRO A 140 -8.95 -7.74 11.05
N PRO A 141 -9.07 -8.79 11.86
CA PRO A 141 -8.62 -8.94 13.26
C PRO A 141 -7.10 -9.14 13.37
N ALA A 142 -6.39 -8.11 13.88
CA ALA A 142 -4.93 -7.99 13.75
C ALA A 142 -4.14 -9.12 14.44
N ASN A 143 -4.60 -9.58 15.62
CA ASN A 143 -3.89 -10.62 16.37
C ASN A 143 -3.99 -11.97 15.69
N GLU A 144 -5.15 -12.31 15.16
CA GLU A 144 -5.41 -13.56 14.46
C GLU A 144 -4.61 -13.61 13.16
N ASN A 145 -4.65 -12.54 12.35
CA ASN A 145 -3.93 -12.44 11.10
C ASN A 145 -2.40 -12.44 11.32
N LEU A 146 -1.92 -11.83 12.40
CA LEU A 146 -0.50 -11.91 12.77
C LEU A 146 -0.13 -13.34 13.17
N MET A 147 -0.89 -13.99 14.04
CA MET A 147 -0.59 -15.36 14.46
C MET A 147 -0.64 -16.34 13.28
N GLU A 148 -1.61 -16.17 12.37
CA GLU A 148 -1.69 -16.96 11.14
C GLU A 148 -0.41 -16.81 10.31
N LEU A 149 0.07 -15.58 10.10
CA LEU A 149 1.32 -15.33 9.38
C LEU A 149 2.51 -16.05 10.04
N LEU A 150 2.64 -15.97 11.35
CA LEU A 150 3.74 -16.62 12.08
C LEU A 150 3.72 -18.14 11.90
N ILE A 151 2.54 -18.75 11.97
CA ILE A 151 2.38 -20.21 11.78
C ILE A 151 2.63 -20.60 10.32
N MET A 152 2.25 -19.78 9.35
CA MET A 152 2.56 -20.00 7.93
C MET A 152 4.08 -19.98 7.69
N ILE A 153 4.79 -19.02 8.30
CA ILE A 153 6.26 -18.93 8.20
C ILE A 153 6.92 -20.19 8.79
N ASP A 154 6.52 -20.60 10.00
CA ASP A 154 7.06 -21.81 10.64
C ASP A 154 6.78 -23.08 9.80
N ALA A 155 5.59 -23.20 9.23
CA ALA A 155 5.24 -24.31 8.35
C ALA A 155 6.18 -24.40 7.13
N CYS A 156 6.47 -23.28 6.48
CA CYS A 156 7.39 -23.20 5.34
C CYS A 156 8.84 -23.53 5.76
N ARG A 157 9.28 -23.00 6.91
CA ARG A 157 10.61 -23.30 7.48
C ARG A 157 10.79 -24.80 7.74
N ARG A 158 9.79 -25.43 8.38
CA ARG A 158 9.82 -26.89 8.65
C ARG A 158 9.73 -27.74 7.39
N ALA A 159 9.10 -27.21 6.33
CA ALA A 159 9.04 -27.84 5.02
C ALA A 159 10.30 -27.62 4.17
N SER A 160 11.35 -27.02 4.73
CA SER A 160 12.65 -26.74 4.08
C SER A 160 12.55 -25.82 2.86
N ALA A 161 11.74 -24.78 2.92
CA ALA A 161 11.80 -23.68 1.96
C ALA A 161 13.23 -23.09 1.95
N ARG A 162 13.69 -22.61 0.78
CA ARG A 162 15.02 -21.98 0.65
C ARG A 162 15.03 -20.60 1.29
N ASN A 163 14.09 -19.78 0.88
CA ASN A 163 13.86 -18.45 1.41
C ASN A 163 12.38 -18.26 1.70
N ILE A 164 12.07 -17.55 2.78
CA ILE A 164 10.70 -17.23 3.17
C ILE A 164 10.60 -15.71 3.26
N THR A 165 9.83 -15.11 2.37
CA THR A 165 9.52 -13.67 2.38
C THR A 165 8.11 -13.45 2.88
N ALA A 166 7.96 -12.74 4.00
CA ALA A 166 6.68 -12.29 4.48
C ALA A 166 6.26 -11.03 3.72
N VAL A 167 5.23 -11.15 2.88
CA VAL A 167 4.63 -10.03 2.15
C VAL A 167 3.47 -9.51 2.97
N ILE A 168 3.63 -8.33 3.54
CA ILE A 168 2.69 -7.74 4.50
C ILE A 168 2.15 -6.43 3.90
N PRO A 169 1.08 -6.48 3.09
CA PRO A 169 0.49 -5.30 2.46
C PRO A 169 0.04 -4.24 3.47
N TYR A 170 -0.41 -4.66 4.64
CA TYR A 170 -0.68 -3.80 5.80
C TYR A 170 0.01 -4.35 7.04
N PHE A 171 0.91 -3.57 7.64
CA PHE A 171 1.63 -3.94 8.84
C PHE A 171 0.90 -3.40 10.08
N GLY A 172 0.23 -4.27 10.78
CA GLY A 172 -0.43 -3.96 12.06
C GLY A 172 0.59 -3.58 13.14
N TYR A 173 0.13 -2.91 14.21
CA TYR A 173 1.00 -2.38 15.28
C TYR A 173 2.01 -1.31 14.86
N ALA A 174 2.06 -0.90 13.59
CA ALA A 174 2.98 0.11 13.08
C ALA A 174 2.92 1.43 13.84
N ARG A 175 1.76 1.80 14.40
CA ARG A 175 1.58 3.03 15.21
C ARG A 175 2.26 2.97 16.59
N ALA A 176 2.57 1.77 17.09
CA ALA A 176 3.28 1.56 18.36
C ALA A 176 4.79 1.43 18.12
N ASP A 177 5.35 2.38 17.36
CA ASP A 177 6.74 2.41 16.91
C ASP A 177 7.72 3.05 17.91
N ARG A 178 7.22 3.77 18.90
CA ARG A 178 8.03 4.49 19.89
C ARG A 178 7.28 4.67 21.20
N LYS A 179 8.01 4.95 22.25
CA LYS A 179 7.45 5.36 23.53
C LYS A 179 7.06 6.84 23.47
N THR A 180 5.81 7.14 23.76
CA THR A 180 5.31 8.52 23.94
C THR A 180 5.27 8.89 25.41
N GLN A 181 5.16 7.86 26.28
CA GLN A 181 5.17 8.00 27.74
C GLN A 181 6.07 6.93 28.39
N GLY A 182 6.32 7.05 29.66
CA GLY A 182 7.04 6.03 30.42
C GLY A 182 6.26 4.71 30.52
N ARG A 183 6.97 3.59 30.50
CA ARG A 183 6.41 2.22 30.68
C ARG A 183 5.50 1.72 29.55
N GLU A 184 5.57 2.33 28.37
CA GLU A 184 4.93 1.84 27.16
C GLU A 184 5.78 0.77 26.46
N SER A 185 5.11 -0.13 25.74
CA SER A 185 5.75 -1.09 24.82
C SER A 185 6.07 -0.45 23.47
N ILE A 186 7.02 -1.03 22.76
CA ILE A 186 7.24 -0.78 21.32
C ILE A 186 6.74 -2.03 20.59
N ALA A 187 5.44 -2.12 20.38
CA ALA A 187 4.81 -3.32 19.83
C ALA A 187 5.27 -3.61 18.38
N ALA A 188 5.59 -2.58 17.59
CA ALA A 188 6.14 -2.75 16.24
C ALA A 188 7.46 -3.54 16.26
N LYS A 189 8.37 -3.27 17.22
CA LYS A 189 9.62 -4.04 17.39
C LYS A 189 9.33 -5.47 17.84
N LEU A 190 8.37 -5.66 18.75
CA LEU A 190 7.99 -7.01 19.19
C LEU A 190 7.48 -7.84 18.00
N VAL A 191 6.61 -7.29 17.18
CA VAL A 191 6.07 -7.97 15.98
C VAL A 191 7.20 -8.28 14.99
N ALA A 192 8.14 -7.35 14.77
CA ALA A 192 9.30 -7.58 13.91
C ALA A 192 10.15 -8.77 14.41
N ASN A 193 10.39 -8.85 15.72
CA ASN A 193 11.11 -9.96 16.32
C ASN A 193 10.36 -11.30 16.16
N LEU A 194 9.05 -11.32 16.37
CA LEU A 194 8.24 -12.53 16.20
C LEU A 194 8.31 -13.07 14.76
N ILE A 195 8.24 -12.19 13.76
CA ILE A 195 8.35 -12.57 12.34
C ILE A 195 9.74 -13.16 12.05
N THR A 196 10.79 -12.55 12.57
CA THR A 196 12.17 -13.03 12.41
C THR A 196 12.36 -14.40 13.08
N GLU A 197 11.92 -14.55 14.32
CA GLU A 197 12.02 -15.81 15.07
C GLU A 197 11.19 -16.94 14.49
N ALA A 198 10.02 -16.65 13.91
CA ALA A 198 9.23 -17.64 13.18
C ALA A 198 10.00 -18.24 11.98
N GLY A 199 10.96 -17.49 11.43
CA GLY A 199 11.88 -17.97 10.40
C GLY A 199 11.77 -17.27 9.06
N ALA A 200 11.21 -16.08 9.00
CA ALA A 200 11.26 -15.25 7.80
C ALA A 200 12.72 -14.82 7.51
N ASN A 201 13.09 -14.88 6.24
CA ASN A 201 14.40 -14.42 5.77
C ASN A 201 14.35 -12.96 5.29
N ARG A 202 13.15 -12.48 4.94
CA ARG A 202 12.91 -11.14 4.41
C ARG A 202 11.48 -10.69 4.68
N VAL A 203 11.28 -9.40 4.78
CA VAL A 203 9.94 -8.79 4.83
C VAL A 203 9.77 -7.85 3.64
N LEU A 204 8.60 -7.91 3.01
CA LEU A 204 8.15 -6.94 2.03
C LEU A 204 6.91 -6.26 2.61
N ALA A 205 6.99 -4.98 2.89
CA ALA A 205 5.91 -4.22 3.49
C ALA A 205 5.53 -3.02 2.62
N CYS A 206 4.23 -2.72 2.56
CA CYS A 206 3.72 -1.54 1.87
C CYS A 206 3.45 -0.43 2.89
N ASP A 207 3.98 0.75 2.60
CA ASP A 207 3.72 2.03 3.27
C ASP A 207 3.71 1.98 4.81
N LEU A 208 4.84 1.56 5.38
CA LEU A 208 5.02 1.53 6.84
C LEU A 208 4.80 2.93 7.42
N HIS A 209 4.02 3.01 8.50
CA HIS A 209 3.69 4.25 9.22
C HIS A 209 4.90 5.14 9.53
N SER A 210 6.05 4.53 9.72
CA SER A 210 7.34 5.22 9.94
C SER A 210 8.45 4.48 9.19
N GLY A 211 9.22 5.20 8.37
CA GLY A 211 10.41 4.63 7.72
C GLY A 211 11.45 4.09 8.71
N GLN A 212 11.43 4.57 9.96
CA GLN A 212 12.28 4.06 11.04
C GLN A 212 11.91 2.62 11.45
N SER A 213 10.67 2.19 11.20
CA SER A 213 10.20 0.84 11.52
C SER A 213 10.95 -0.26 10.75
N MET A 214 11.57 0.05 9.61
CA MET A 214 12.47 -0.88 8.92
C MET A 214 13.65 -1.30 9.78
N GLY A 215 14.19 -0.39 10.61
CA GLY A 215 15.28 -0.65 11.54
C GLY A 215 14.91 -1.54 12.73
N TYR A 216 13.66 -1.96 12.87
CA TYR A 216 13.26 -2.91 13.91
C TYR A 216 13.50 -4.36 13.54
N PHE A 217 13.69 -4.63 12.26
CA PHE A 217 13.97 -5.98 11.78
C PHE A 217 15.47 -6.24 11.74
N ASP A 218 15.86 -7.43 12.16
CA ASP A 218 17.23 -7.94 12.05
C ASP A 218 17.43 -8.68 10.71
N ILE A 219 16.41 -8.67 9.84
CA ILE A 219 16.39 -9.24 8.49
C ILE A 219 16.10 -8.13 7.46
N PRO A 220 16.45 -8.33 6.18
CA PRO A 220 16.16 -7.36 5.13
C PRO A 220 14.67 -7.01 5.03
N VAL A 221 14.38 -5.73 4.84
CA VAL A 221 13.02 -5.22 4.62
C VAL A 221 12.98 -4.43 3.32
N ASP A 222 12.13 -4.85 2.40
CA ASP A 222 11.80 -4.11 1.21
C ASP A 222 10.54 -3.28 1.46
N HIS A 223 10.70 -1.96 1.46
CA HIS A 223 9.62 -1.02 1.70
C HIS A 223 9.08 -0.49 0.38
N VAL A 224 7.81 -0.75 0.12
CA VAL A 224 7.07 -0.25 -1.03
C VAL A 224 6.30 1.00 -0.60
N TYR A 225 6.63 2.14 -1.21
CA TYR A 225 6.03 3.42 -0.86
C TYR A 225 4.72 3.65 -1.60
N GLY A 226 3.67 4.00 -0.86
CA GLY A 226 2.37 4.44 -1.38
C GLY A 226 2.17 5.95 -1.35
N GLN A 227 3.05 6.70 -0.67
CA GLN A 227 2.85 8.13 -0.38
C GLN A 227 3.91 9.08 -0.93
N VAL A 228 3.44 10.32 -1.14
CA VAL A 228 4.26 11.50 -1.37
C VAL A 228 3.75 12.62 -0.47
N THR A 229 4.62 13.26 0.32
CA THR A 229 4.23 14.28 1.29
C THR A 229 4.83 15.65 1.03
N ASN A 230 4.10 16.67 1.33
CA ASN A 230 4.23 18.00 1.93
C ASN A 230 3.57 19.10 1.15
N LEU A 231 2.80 19.94 1.89
CA LEU A 231 2.33 21.22 1.36
C LEU A 231 2.42 22.37 2.35
N ILE A 232 2.76 23.55 1.79
CA ILE A 232 2.62 24.88 2.41
C ILE A 232 2.10 25.82 1.31
N GLY A 233 0.94 26.52 1.53
CA GLY A 233 0.43 27.51 0.58
C GLY A 233 -1.06 27.83 0.74
N ASP A 234 -1.54 28.79 -0.08
CA ASP A 234 -2.93 29.24 -0.14
C ASP A 234 -3.83 28.25 -0.88
N VAL A 235 -5.01 27.94 -0.31
CA VAL A 235 -5.98 26.95 -0.83
C VAL A 235 -7.18 27.60 -1.53
N LYS A 236 -7.36 28.91 -1.45
CA LYS A 236 -8.55 29.59 -1.94
C LYS A 236 -8.78 29.35 -3.43
N GLY A 237 -9.95 28.82 -3.78
CA GLY A 237 -10.34 28.49 -5.14
C GLY A 237 -9.62 27.31 -5.78
N LYS A 238 -8.80 26.57 -5.01
CA LYS A 238 -7.98 25.44 -5.49
C LYS A 238 -8.61 24.09 -5.15
N VAL A 239 -8.16 23.07 -5.84
CA VAL A 239 -8.40 21.67 -5.49
C VAL A 239 -7.37 21.25 -4.44
N ALA A 240 -7.84 20.75 -3.31
CA ALA A 240 -6.99 20.25 -2.23
C ALA A 240 -6.98 18.72 -2.23
N VAL A 241 -5.79 18.12 -2.16
CA VAL A 241 -5.62 16.67 -2.02
C VAL A 241 -4.95 16.41 -0.70
N MET A 242 -5.62 15.63 0.16
CA MET A 242 -5.11 15.19 1.45
C MET A 242 -4.53 13.78 1.29
N LEU A 243 -3.31 13.57 1.75
CA LEU A 243 -2.64 12.28 1.71
C LEU A 243 -2.34 11.81 3.14
N ASP A 244 -2.60 10.53 3.41
CA ASP A 244 -2.30 9.88 4.69
C ASP A 244 -1.86 8.43 4.44
N ASP A 245 -1.10 7.82 5.35
CA ASP A 245 -0.75 6.40 5.29
C ASP A 245 -1.98 5.54 5.56
N MET A 246 -2.77 5.93 6.54
CA MET A 246 -3.97 5.19 6.90
C MET A 246 -5.12 6.09 7.32
N ILE A 247 -6.33 5.65 6.99
CA ILE A 247 -7.57 6.22 7.54
C ILE A 247 -8.21 5.17 8.46
N ASP A 248 -8.17 5.44 9.76
CA ASP A 248 -8.81 4.60 10.77
C ASP A 248 -10.22 5.15 11.06
N THR A 249 -10.40 6.01 12.03
CA THR A 249 -11.70 6.59 12.37
C THR A 249 -12.10 7.81 11.53
N ALA A 250 -11.26 8.25 10.60
CA ALA A 250 -11.40 9.43 9.75
C ALA A 250 -11.60 10.76 10.51
N GLY A 251 -11.28 10.81 11.82
CA GLY A 251 -11.49 12.04 12.61
C GLY A 251 -10.60 13.19 12.19
N THR A 252 -9.32 12.94 12.00
CA THR A 252 -8.31 13.93 11.63
C THR A 252 -8.52 14.43 10.21
N ILE A 253 -8.74 13.54 9.26
CA ILE A 253 -8.89 13.88 7.84
C ILE A 253 -10.19 14.67 7.59
N ALA A 254 -11.29 14.33 8.28
CA ALA A 254 -12.55 15.06 8.18
C ALA A 254 -12.44 16.49 8.76
N LYS A 255 -11.73 16.66 9.89
CA LYS A 255 -11.45 18.00 10.45
C LYS A 255 -10.58 18.82 9.51
N GLY A 256 -9.57 18.21 8.88
CA GLY A 256 -8.74 18.83 7.87
C GLY A 256 -9.52 19.28 6.65
N ALA A 257 -10.40 18.42 6.11
CA ALA A 257 -11.27 18.77 4.99
C ALA A 257 -12.22 19.93 5.31
N ALA A 258 -12.85 19.92 6.49
CA ALA A 258 -13.70 21.01 6.94
C ALA A 258 -12.92 22.34 7.07
N LEU A 259 -11.66 22.29 7.53
CA LEU A 259 -10.78 23.47 7.55
C LEU A 259 -10.50 23.95 6.14
N LEU A 260 -10.14 23.07 5.20
CA LEU A 260 -9.87 23.44 3.82
C LEU A 260 -11.05 24.12 3.14
N HIS A 261 -12.26 23.61 3.32
CA HIS A 261 -13.48 24.27 2.82
C HIS A 261 -13.68 25.66 3.42
N ARG A 262 -13.44 25.81 4.73
CA ARG A 262 -13.52 27.11 5.40
C ARG A 262 -12.51 28.13 4.86
N GLU A 263 -11.30 27.67 4.52
CA GLU A 263 -10.25 28.49 3.89
C GLU A 263 -10.48 28.68 2.37
N GLY A 264 -11.61 28.20 1.84
CA GLY A 264 -12.05 28.47 0.47
C GLY A 264 -11.53 27.50 -0.58
N ALA A 265 -11.13 26.29 -0.22
CA ALA A 265 -10.85 25.23 -1.18
C ALA A 265 -12.11 24.93 -2.01
N ARG A 266 -11.94 24.76 -3.33
CA ARG A 266 -13.04 24.47 -4.26
C ARG A 266 -13.52 23.04 -4.14
N GLU A 267 -12.60 22.11 -4.04
CA GLU A 267 -12.81 20.68 -3.95
C GLU A 267 -11.77 20.06 -3.00
N VAL A 268 -12.15 19.02 -2.28
CA VAL A 268 -11.25 18.30 -1.38
C VAL A 268 -11.29 16.82 -1.72
N TYR A 269 -10.12 16.25 -1.99
CA TYR A 269 -9.89 14.82 -2.21
C TYR A 269 -9.11 14.24 -1.03
N ALA A 270 -9.41 13.00 -0.68
CA ALA A 270 -8.64 12.26 0.30
C ALA A 270 -8.01 11.03 -0.37
N CYS A 271 -6.74 10.79 -0.11
CA CYS A 271 -6.04 9.60 -0.57
C CYS A 271 -5.37 8.93 0.63
N CYS A 272 -5.49 7.60 0.74
CA CYS A 272 -4.69 6.86 1.69
C CYS A 272 -4.32 5.47 1.16
N THR A 273 -3.24 4.93 1.70
CA THR A 273 -2.83 3.57 1.38
C THR A 273 -3.70 2.57 2.14
N HIS A 274 -3.87 2.73 3.44
CA HIS A 274 -4.50 1.73 4.28
C HIS A 274 -5.87 2.20 4.80
N ALA A 275 -6.94 1.63 4.27
CA ALA A 275 -8.32 1.89 4.70
C ALA A 275 -8.74 0.96 5.84
N VAL A 276 -8.40 1.31 7.06
CA VAL A 276 -8.80 0.54 8.26
C VAL A 276 -10.30 0.69 8.52
N PHE A 277 -10.83 1.91 8.33
CA PHE A 277 -12.24 2.25 8.38
C PHE A 277 -13.00 1.78 9.62
N SER A 278 -12.38 1.93 10.78
CA SER A 278 -13.07 1.69 12.04
C SER A 278 -14.23 2.67 12.23
N PRO A 279 -15.37 2.25 12.81
CA PRO A 279 -16.48 3.16 13.11
C PRO A 279 -16.03 4.38 13.92
N PRO A 280 -16.46 5.62 13.57
CA PRO A 280 -17.48 6.00 12.59
C PRO A 280 -16.90 6.54 11.27
N ALA A 281 -15.83 5.94 10.72
CA ALA A 281 -15.11 6.46 9.54
C ALA A 281 -16.04 6.72 8.35
N ILE A 282 -16.82 5.71 7.95
CA ILE A 282 -17.69 5.79 6.77
C ILE A 282 -18.67 6.98 6.87
N LYS A 283 -19.29 7.17 8.03
CA LYS A 283 -20.19 8.31 8.26
C LYS A 283 -19.51 9.65 8.08
N ARG A 284 -18.21 9.76 8.42
CA ARG A 284 -17.43 10.99 8.27
C ARG A 284 -16.99 11.21 6.84
N LEU A 285 -16.58 10.15 6.15
CA LEU A 285 -16.10 10.21 4.77
C LEU A 285 -17.24 10.46 3.77
N SER A 286 -18.44 9.91 4.03
CA SER A 286 -19.64 10.14 3.20
C SER A 286 -20.40 11.43 3.55
N SER A 287 -19.88 12.29 4.43
CA SER A 287 -20.56 13.51 4.90
C SER A 287 -20.64 14.65 3.85
N GLY A 288 -20.13 14.46 2.64
CA GLY A 288 -20.08 15.48 1.60
C GLY A 288 -18.88 16.44 1.70
N LEU A 289 -17.95 16.18 2.64
CA LEU A 289 -16.72 16.96 2.76
C LEU A 289 -15.68 16.63 1.67
N PHE A 290 -15.81 15.45 1.04
CA PHE A 290 -14.88 14.97 0.03
C PHE A 290 -15.57 14.82 -1.32
N GLN A 291 -14.91 15.29 -2.37
CA GLN A 291 -15.30 15.03 -3.75
C GLN A 291 -15.08 13.56 -4.08
N GLU A 292 -13.95 13.01 -3.64
CA GLU A 292 -13.59 11.62 -3.81
C GLU A 292 -12.64 11.18 -2.69
N VAL A 293 -12.75 9.91 -2.27
CA VAL A 293 -11.85 9.25 -1.32
C VAL A 293 -11.20 8.09 -2.06
N ILE A 294 -9.90 8.16 -2.25
CA ILE A 294 -9.11 7.19 -3.01
C ILE A 294 -8.29 6.36 -2.03
N ILE A 295 -8.46 5.06 -2.08
CA ILE A 295 -7.74 4.13 -1.21
C ILE A 295 -7.10 3.01 -2.04
N THR A 296 -6.25 2.21 -1.39
CA THR A 296 -5.76 0.97 -2.00
C THR A 296 -6.42 -0.26 -1.40
N ASN A 297 -6.26 -1.40 -2.08
CA ASN A 297 -6.75 -2.70 -1.63
C ASN A 297 -5.75 -3.46 -0.72
N THR A 298 -4.83 -2.77 -0.04
CA THR A 298 -3.92 -3.36 0.97
C THR A 298 -4.68 -3.99 2.13
N ILE A 299 -5.85 -3.44 2.45
CA ILE A 299 -6.84 -4.00 3.38
C ILE A 299 -8.09 -4.26 2.55
N PRO A 300 -8.75 -5.43 2.69
CA PRO A 300 -10.00 -5.71 1.99
C PRO A 300 -11.10 -4.74 2.46
N VAL A 301 -11.81 -4.16 1.50
CA VAL A 301 -12.96 -3.28 1.78
C VAL A 301 -14.21 -4.14 1.80
N LEU A 302 -14.91 -4.13 2.92
CA LEU A 302 -16.18 -4.84 3.07
C LEU A 302 -17.29 -4.09 2.33
N GLU A 303 -18.32 -4.80 1.84
CA GLU A 303 -19.47 -4.18 1.17
C GLU A 303 -20.11 -3.06 2.00
N GLN A 304 -20.19 -3.24 3.32
CA GLN A 304 -20.74 -2.27 4.28
C GLN A 304 -19.89 -0.98 4.38
N GLN A 305 -18.66 -1.00 3.92
CA GLN A 305 -17.74 0.14 3.92
C GLN A 305 -17.73 0.90 2.59
N SER A 306 -18.52 0.45 1.62
CA SER A 306 -18.64 1.12 0.32
C SER A 306 -19.56 2.34 0.41
N PHE A 307 -19.18 3.42 -0.26
CA PHE A 307 -19.97 4.65 -0.40
C PHE A 307 -19.68 5.31 -1.75
N PRO A 308 -20.58 6.17 -2.28
CA PRO A 308 -20.51 6.67 -3.66
C PRO A 308 -19.21 7.37 -4.06
N GLN A 309 -18.52 8.02 -3.10
CA GLN A 309 -17.29 8.76 -3.37
C GLN A 309 -16.04 7.90 -3.21
N LEU A 310 -16.16 6.60 -2.91
CA LEU A 310 -15.02 5.72 -2.68
C LEU A 310 -14.48 5.14 -3.97
N THR A 311 -13.19 5.32 -4.21
CA THR A 311 -12.42 4.68 -5.28
C THR A 311 -11.35 3.80 -4.69
N VAL A 312 -11.28 2.53 -5.12
CA VAL A 312 -10.29 1.55 -4.66
C VAL A 312 -9.31 1.26 -5.79
N LEU A 313 -8.02 1.44 -5.53
CA LEU A 313 -6.92 1.13 -6.43
C LEU A 313 -6.23 -0.16 -6.00
N SER A 314 -5.86 -1.01 -6.96
CA SER A 314 -5.11 -2.22 -6.66
C SER A 314 -3.61 -1.93 -6.59
N VAL A 315 -2.95 -2.48 -5.55
CA VAL A 315 -1.48 -2.51 -5.41
C VAL A 315 -0.87 -3.83 -5.90
N ALA A 316 -1.66 -4.71 -6.50
CA ALA A 316 -1.23 -6.05 -6.90
C ALA A 316 -0.05 -6.01 -7.87
N ASN A 317 -0.10 -5.14 -8.88
CA ASN A 317 0.97 -5.03 -9.87
C ASN A 317 2.28 -4.54 -9.23
N LEU A 318 2.18 -3.59 -8.30
CA LEU A 318 3.33 -3.04 -7.59
C LEU A 318 3.97 -4.10 -6.68
N LEU A 319 3.17 -4.81 -5.91
CA LEU A 319 3.64 -5.90 -5.06
C LEU A 319 4.16 -7.09 -5.89
N GLY A 320 3.50 -7.42 -6.98
CA GLY A 320 3.92 -8.47 -7.89
C GLY A 320 5.29 -8.17 -8.53
N GLU A 321 5.50 -6.96 -9.04
CA GLU A 321 6.80 -6.56 -9.56
C GLU A 321 7.89 -6.58 -8.48
N THR A 322 7.55 -6.17 -7.26
CA THR A 322 8.48 -6.21 -6.14
C THR A 322 8.85 -7.64 -5.76
N ILE A 323 7.87 -8.55 -5.70
CA ILE A 323 8.10 -9.98 -5.46
C ILE A 323 9.03 -10.57 -6.52
N TRP A 324 8.77 -10.27 -7.80
CA TRP A 324 9.62 -10.72 -8.89
C TRP A 324 11.06 -10.23 -8.73
N ARG A 325 11.25 -8.95 -8.45
CA ARG A 325 12.59 -8.37 -8.28
C ARG A 325 13.33 -8.98 -7.11
N VAL A 326 12.65 -9.22 -5.99
CA VAL A 326 13.22 -9.89 -4.83
C VAL A 326 13.64 -11.33 -5.18
N HIS A 327 12.84 -12.03 -5.98
CA HIS A 327 13.15 -13.40 -6.42
C HIS A 327 14.31 -13.44 -7.43
N ASP A 328 14.37 -12.45 -8.33
CA ASP A 328 15.38 -12.32 -9.39
C ASP A 328 16.64 -11.56 -8.92
N ASP A 329 16.82 -11.35 -7.62
CA ASP A 329 17.90 -10.58 -7.01
C ASP A 329 18.10 -9.18 -7.64
N SER A 330 17.02 -8.61 -8.19
CA SER A 330 17.01 -7.31 -8.84
C SER A 330 16.64 -6.19 -7.88
N SER A 331 17.13 -4.96 -8.13
CA SER A 331 16.89 -3.81 -7.24
C SER A 331 15.42 -3.41 -7.17
N VAL A 332 14.83 -3.42 -5.98
CA VAL A 332 13.50 -2.90 -5.68
C VAL A 332 13.48 -1.37 -5.77
N SER A 333 14.54 -0.69 -5.33
CA SER A 333 14.61 0.78 -5.35
C SER A 333 14.45 1.37 -6.73
N SER A 334 14.82 0.63 -7.80
CA SER A 334 14.67 1.10 -9.16
C SER A 334 13.22 1.24 -9.64
N ILE A 335 12.26 0.72 -8.89
CA ILE A 335 10.82 0.96 -9.13
C ILE A 335 10.48 2.42 -8.88
N PHE A 336 11.17 3.06 -7.92
CA PHE A 336 10.85 4.38 -7.37
C PHE A 336 11.85 5.47 -7.81
N GLN A 337 12.88 5.11 -8.54
CA GLN A 337 13.90 6.06 -9.06
C GLN A 337 13.54 6.55 -10.49
#